data_73e013028446b0341cf6f7c08a98d9bc
#
_entry.id   73e013028446b0341cf6f7c08a98d9bc
#
_cell.length_a   1.000
_cell.length_b   1.000
_cell.length_c   1.000
_cell.angle_alpha   90.00
_cell.angle_beta   90.00
_cell.angle_gamma   90.00
#
_symmetry.space_group_name_H-M   'P 1'
#
loop_
_entity.id
_entity.type
_entity.pdbx_description
1 polymer ?
#
loop_
_entity_poly.entity_id
_entity_poly.type
_entity_poly.pdbx_seq_one_letter_code
_entity_poly.pdbx_strand_id
1 'polypeptide(L)'
;MLNLEQLAELLEQNRAAASARVTEFSIGGKPFAFNARPAIMGVLNLSADSWYRESVCLTTETAVQRGKVLHAQGADIVDVGAESTLASAVRVDDAGQNSKLLPVVRALVAAGVLVSVETYQPAVTRACLEAGAKVLNLTGTDRSDELFRLVAAHEAAVIICYIQGPNVREVGDFDFATDPIAMMYDYFAGQIEIAQKNGVERIFLDPGLGFYYRNLQDSALRVRHQMSVFLNTFRLRPLGYPICHALPHAFEFFGDEVRCAEPFFAVLAALGKTDLFRTHEVARIKAVLDTMKVF
;
A
#
# COMPACT_ATOMS: atom_id res chain seq x y z
N MET A 1 -27.32 -3.87 -2.64
CA MET A 1 -26.29 -4.58 -3.45
C MET A 1 -25.76 -3.59 -4.45
N LEU A 2 -24.46 -3.54 -4.69
CA LEU A 2 -23.84 -2.70 -5.72
C LEU A 2 -24.44 -3.05 -7.10
N ASN A 3 -24.82 -2.06 -7.89
CA ASN A 3 -25.42 -2.22 -9.21
C ASN A 3 -24.85 -1.21 -10.23
N LEU A 4 -25.22 -1.38 -11.50
CA LEU A 4 -24.68 -0.55 -12.58
C LEU A 4 -25.18 0.90 -12.53
N GLU A 5 -26.40 1.15 -12.04
CA GLU A 5 -26.95 2.49 -11.89
C GLU A 5 -26.12 3.31 -10.90
N GLN A 6 -25.74 2.72 -9.77
CA GLN A 6 -24.88 3.37 -8.77
C GLN A 6 -23.48 3.69 -9.31
N LEU A 7 -22.91 2.81 -10.14
CA LEU A 7 -21.61 3.06 -10.77
C LEU A 7 -21.71 4.17 -11.83
N ALA A 8 -22.78 4.18 -12.60
CA ALA A 8 -23.03 5.23 -13.60
C ALA A 8 -23.22 6.60 -12.94
N GLU A 9 -24.01 6.68 -11.87
CA GLU A 9 -24.22 7.90 -11.09
C GLU A 9 -22.91 8.42 -10.50
N LEU A 10 -22.08 7.54 -9.90
CA LEU A 10 -20.79 7.90 -9.35
C LEU A 10 -19.87 8.51 -10.42
N LEU A 11 -19.83 7.91 -11.62
CA LEU A 11 -19.04 8.41 -12.73
C LEU A 11 -19.55 9.77 -13.22
N GLU A 12 -20.86 9.93 -13.39
CA GLU A 12 -21.48 11.19 -13.85
C GLU A 12 -21.15 12.36 -12.92
N GLN A 13 -21.26 12.14 -11.63
CA GLN A 13 -20.98 13.17 -10.61
C GLN A 13 -19.49 13.55 -10.55
N ASN A 14 -18.58 12.71 -11.07
CA ASN A 14 -17.14 12.88 -10.89
C ASN A 14 -16.33 12.73 -12.19
N ARG A 15 -16.90 13.06 -13.36
CA ARG A 15 -16.26 12.86 -14.68
C ARG A 15 -14.88 13.50 -14.80
N ALA A 16 -14.66 14.68 -14.25
CA ALA A 16 -13.38 15.37 -14.30
C ALA A 16 -12.28 14.56 -13.58
N ALA A 17 -12.58 14.07 -12.38
CA ALA A 17 -11.66 13.21 -11.61
C ALA A 17 -11.42 11.87 -12.32
N ALA A 18 -12.46 11.28 -12.93
CA ALA A 18 -12.32 10.05 -13.69
C ALA A 18 -11.40 10.18 -14.92
N SER A 19 -11.25 11.39 -15.47
CA SER A 19 -10.35 11.69 -16.60
C SER A 19 -8.94 12.12 -16.17
N ALA A 20 -8.73 12.36 -14.88
CA ALA A 20 -7.43 12.83 -14.36
C ALA A 20 -6.33 11.79 -14.57
N ARG A 21 -5.17 12.27 -14.99
CA ARG A 21 -3.94 11.48 -15.13
C ARG A 21 -3.04 11.71 -13.93
N VAL A 22 -2.26 10.71 -13.58
CA VAL A 22 -1.25 10.80 -12.52
C VAL A 22 0.14 10.90 -13.10
N THR A 23 1.08 11.44 -12.32
CA THR A 23 2.50 11.51 -12.68
C THR A 23 3.08 10.10 -12.84
N GLU A 24 3.81 9.90 -13.91
CA GLU A 24 4.58 8.67 -14.17
C GLU A 24 6.05 8.91 -13.85
N PHE A 25 6.71 7.95 -13.24
CA PHE A 25 8.10 8.07 -12.83
C PHE A 25 8.83 6.73 -12.84
N SER A 26 10.15 6.78 -12.71
CA SER A 26 10.98 5.57 -12.56
C SER A 26 11.41 5.40 -11.11
N ILE A 27 11.48 4.15 -10.65
CA ILE A 27 11.98 3.75 -9.34
C ILE A 27 13.13 2.77 -9.53
N GLY A 28 14.32 3.09 -9.03
CA GLY A 28 15.50 2.24 -9.20
C GLY A 28 15.83 1.94 -10.66
N GLY A 29 15.56 2.88 -11.56
CA GLY A 29 15.76 2.73 -13.01
C GLY A 29 14.63 2.01 -13.76
N LYS A 30 13.66 1.40 -13.06
CA LYS A 30 12.48 0.76 -13.68
C LYS A 30 11.38 1.79 -13.92
N PRO A 31 10.90 2.00 -15.17
CA PRO A 31 9.83 2.93 -15.48
C PRO A 31 8.46 2.36 -15.08
N PHE A 32 7.56 3.24 -14.61
CA PHE A 32 6.18 2.92 -14.28
C PHE A 32 5.24 3.83 -15.07
N ALA A 33 4.41 3.23 -15.92
CA ALA A 33 3.44 3.90 -16.77
C ALA A 33 2.02 3.71 -16.20
N PHE A 34 1.74 4.31 -15.06
CA PHE A 34 0.50 4.12 -14.29
C PHE A 34 -0.78 4.44 -15.06
N ASN A 35 -0.71 5.38 -16.01
CA ASN A 35 -1.86 5.71 -16.84
C ASN A 35 -2.14 4.69 -17.96
N ALA A 36 -1.23 3.75 -18.19
CA ALA A 36 -1.37 2.68 -19.18
C ALA A 36 -1.61 1.31 -18.53
N ARG A 37 -0.93 1.03 -17.40
CA ARG A 37 -1.11 -0.22 -16.67
C ARG A 37 -0.84 -0.04 -15.17
N PRO A 38 -1.63 -0.69 -14.31
CA PRO A 38 -1.31 -0.75 -12.90
C PRO A 38 -0.06 -1.61 -12.63
N ALA A 39 0.56 -1.37 -11.47
CA ALA A 39 1.66 -2.18 -10.94
C ALA A 39 1.19 -3.06 -9.78
N ILE A 40 1.96 -4.09 -9.46
CA ILE A 40 1.68 -5.02 -8.36
C ILE A 40 2.82 -4.98 -7.36
N MET A 41 2.50 -4.82 -6.08
CA MET A 41 3.43 -4.89 -4.96
C MET A 41 3.11 -6.11 -4.11
N GLY A 42 4.02 -7.08 -4.10
CA GLY A 42 3.88 -8.32 -3.34
C GLY A 42 4.33 -8.14 -1.90
N VAL A 43 3.53 -8.60 -0.93
CA VAL A 43 3.80 -8.46 0.51
C VAL A 43 4.58 -9.66 1.05
N LEU A 44 5.62 -9.35 1.85
CA LEU A 44 6.45 -10.29 2.57
C LEU A 44 6.57 -9.85 4.04
N ASN A 45 6.09 -10.67 4.97
CA ASN A 45 6.06 -10.36 6.39
C ASN A 45 7.14 -11.15 7.16
N LEU A 46 7.98 -10.43 7.91
CA LEU A 46 8.99 -11.01 8.81
C LEU A 46 8.51 -11.04 10.28
N SER A 47 7.27 -10.64 10.53
CA SER A 47 6.62 -10.70 11.85
C SER A 47 5.74 -11.94 11.95
N ALA A 48 5.89 -12.71 13.03
CA ALA A 48 5.04 -13.87 13.32
C ALA A 48 3.57 -13.48 13.61
N ASP A 49 3.33 -12.22 13.96
CA ASP A 49 2.02 -11.68 14.32
C ASP A 49 1.22 -11.17 13.13
N SER A 50 1.69 -11.39 11.89
CA SER A 50 0.96 -10.98 10.69
C SER A 50 -0.38 -11.71 10.58
N TRP A 51 -1.41 -10.98 10.18
CA TRP A 51 -2.75 -11.51 9.92
C TRP A 51 -2.76 -12.57 8.82
N TYR A 52 -2.02 -12.36 7.75
CA TYR A 52 -1.95 -13.29 6.63
C TYR A 52 -0.79 -14.25 6.85
N ARG A 53 -1.08 -15.37 7.51
CA ARG A 53 -0.06 -16.33 7.97
C ARG A 53 0.79 -16.93 6.85
N GLU A 54 0.24 -17.08 5.66
CA GLU A 54 0.93 -17.64 4.49
C GLU A 54 2.01 -16.69 3.91
N SER A 55 2.00 -15.40 4.29
CA SER A 55 3.05 -14.43 3.94
C SER A 55 4.18 -14.35 4.96
N VAL A 56 4.05 -15.03 6.10
CA VAL A 56 5.02 -14.98 7.20
C VAL A 56 6.24 -15.83 6.89
N CYS A 57 7.40 -15.20 6.90
CA CYS A 57 8.70 -15.84 6.70
C CYS A 57 9.59 -15.57 7.90
N LEU A 58 9.86 -16.60 8.71
CA LEU A 58 10.58 -16.47 9.98
C LEU A 58 12.10 -16.57 9.84
N THR A 59 12.62 -17.00 8.71
CA THR A 59 14.06 -17.04 8.43
C THR A 59 14.41 -16.19 7.22
N THR A 60 15.65 -15.71 7.16
CA THR A 60 16.15 -14.93 6.02
C THR A 60 16.05 -15.73 4.72
N GLU A 61 16.36 -17.01 4.72
CA GLU A 61 16.35 -17.88 3.54
C GLU A 61 14.93 -18.02 2.98
N THR A 62 13.95 -18.31 3.85
CA THR A 62 12.54 -18.44 3.43
C THR A 62 12.00 -17.12 2.92
N ALA A 63 12.37 -16.00 3.56
CA ALA A 63 11.97 -14.65 3.14
C ALA A 63 12.54 -14.29 1.77
N VAL A 64 13.83 -14.51 1.55
CA VAL A 64 14.48 -14.26 0.24
C VAL A 64 13.87 -15.13 -0.86
N GLN A 65 13.65 -16.41 -0.58
CA GLN A 65 13.00 -17.31 -1.53
C GLN A 65 11.57 -16.84 -1.85
N ARG A 66 10.80 -16.48 -0.85
CA ARG A 66 9.44 -15.95 -1.05
C ARG A 66 9.44 -14.66 -1.88
N GLY A 67 10.34 -13.71 -1.58
CA GLY A 67 10.47 -12.47 -2.36
C GLY A 67 10.80 -12.71 -3.84
N LYS A 68 11.70 -13.66 -4.14
CA LYS A 68 11.99 -14.09 -5.52
C LYS A 68 10.78 -14.72 -6.20
N VAL A 69 10.00 -15.53 -5.48
CA VAL A 69 8.76 -16.13 -5.99
C VAL A 69 7.72 -15.05 -6.31
N LEU A 70 7.50 -14.08 -5.41
CA LEU A 70 6.59 -12.96 -5.67
C LEU A 70 7.01 -12.18 -6.92
N HIS A 71 8.30 -11.89 -7.06
CA HIS A 71 8.84 -11.22 -8.26
C HIS A 71 8.60 -12.05 -9.53
N ALA A 72 8.89 -13.36 -9.50
CA ALA A 72 8.66 -14.26 -10.64
C ALA A 72 7.16 -14.41 -10.98
N GLN A 73 6.26 -14.27 -10.01
CA GLN A 73 4.81 -14.25 -10.20
C GLN A 73 4.30 -12.95 -10.84
N GLY A 74 5.15 -11.92 -10.94
CA GLY A 74 4.84 -10.66 -11.61
C GLY A 74 4.71 -9.46 -10.67
N ALA A 75 5.20 -9.55 -9.44
CA ALA A 75 5.33 -8.37 -8.59
C ALA A 75 6.35 -7.39 -9.20
N ASP A 76 5.94 -6.15 -9.38
CA ASP A 76 6.81 -5.04 -9.80
C ASP A 76 7.71 -4.56 -8.68
N ILE A 77 7.21 -4.65 -7.43
CA ILE A 77 7.85 -4.27 -6.18
C ILE A 77 7.59 -5.39 -5.16
N VAL A 78 8.54 -5.66 -4.27
CA VAL A 78 8.35 -6.54 -3.09
C VAL A 78 8.44 -5.70 -1.83
N ASP A 79 7.37 -5.67 -1.03
CA ASP A 79 7.25 -4.89 0.20
C ASP A 79 7.55 -5.76 1.41
N VAL A 80 8.55 -5.38 2.20
CA VAL A 80 9.07 -6.15 3.33
C VAL A 80 8.78 -5.42 4.63
N GLY A 81 8.02 -6.05 5.53
CA GLY A 81 7.70 -5.53 6.86
C GLY A 81 8.23 -6.45 7.98
N ALA A 82 8.82 -5.87 9.03
CA ALA A 82 9.34 -6.60 10.18
C ALA A 82 8.51 -6.42 11.46
N GLU A 83 7.55 -5.52 11.46
CA GLU A 83 6.61 -5.27 12.54
C GLU A 83 5.17 -5.41 12.03
N SER A 84 4.30 -6.06 12.82
CA SER A 84 2.87 -6.15 12.48
C SER A 84 2.18 -4.81 12.78
N THR A 85 1.27 -4.40 11.90
CA THR A 85 0.41 -3.21 12.09
C THR A 85 -0.66 -3.39 13.16
N LEU A 86 -0.83 -4.60 13.69
CA LEU A 86 -1.76 -4.90 14.78
C LEU A 86 -1.36 -4.18 16.06
N ALA A 87 -2.30 -3.46 16.68
CA ALA A 87 -2.07 -2.77 17.94
C ALA A 87 -1.66 -3.72 19.09
N SER A 88 -2.14 -4.97 19.06
CA SER A 88 -1.84 -6.02 20.05
C SER A 88 -0.53 -6.77 19.79
N ALA A 89 0.10 -6.63 18.61
CA ALA A 89 1.36 -7.31 18.32
C ALA A 89 2.52 -6.75 19.14
N VAL A 90 3.54 -7.57 19.37
CA VAL A 90 4.75 -7.14 20.07
C VAL A 90 5.47 -6.04 19.29
N ARG A 91 5.85 -4.95 19.96
CA ARG A 91 6.66 -3.90 19.35
C ARG A 91 8.08 -4.42 19.11
N VAL A 92 8.62 -4.09 17.93
CA VAL A 92 9.99 -4.43 17.55
C VAL A 92 10.79 -3.14 17.48
N ASP A 93 11.83 -3.02 18.28
CA ASP A 93 12.71 -1.86 18.26
C ASP A 93 13.52 -1.75 16.96
N ASP A 94 14.20 -0.62 16.75
CA ASP A 94 14.97 -0.34 15.53
C ASP A 94 16.03 -1.42 15.26
N ALA A 95 16.72 -1.88 16.31
CA ALA A 95 17.75 -2.92 16.20
C ALA A 95 17.14 -4.26 15.77
N GLY A 96 16.02 -4.63 16.36
CA GLY A 96 15.26 -5.83 16.03
C GLY A 96 14.69 -5.78 14.61
N GLN A 97 14.13 -4.64 14.17
CA GLN A 97 13.68 -4.47 12.80
C GLN A 97 14.85 -4.58 11.81
N ASN A 98 15.95 -3.86 12.05
CA ASN A 98 17.14 -3.89 11.21
C ASN A 98 17.76 -5.30 11.11
N SER A 99 17.82 -6.04 12.21
CA SER A 99 18.37 -7.42 12.21
C SER A 99 17.59 -8.37 11.29
N LYS A 100 16.27 -8.16 11.14
CA LYS A 100 15.41 -8.96 10.26
C LYS A 100 15.40 -8.43 8.83
N LEU A 101 15.28 -7.10 8.64
CA LEU A 101 15.10 -6.47 7.33
C LEU A 101 16.37 -6.49 6.49
N LEU A 102 17.52 -6.07 7.05
CA LEU A 102 18.73 -5.82 6.26
C LEU A 102 19.26 -7.03 5.49
N PRO A 103 19.32 -8.25 6.06
CA PRO A 103 19.76 -9.42 5.32
C PRO A 103 18.82 -9.74 4.13
N VAL A 104 17.50 -9.60 4.32
CA VAL A 104 16.51 -9.86 3.29
C VAL A 104 16.56 -8.79 2.20
N VAL A 105 16.58 -7.50 2.56
CA VAL A 105 16.67 -6.37 1.63
C VAL A 105 17.91 -6.52 0.74
N ARG A 106 19.10 -6.71 1.32
CA ARG A 106 20.35 -6.86 0.56
C ARG A 106 20.31 -8.03 -0.41
N ALA A 107 19.78 -9.18 0.03
CA ALA A 107 19.71 -10.37 -0.82
C ALA A 107 18.71 -10.22 -1.97
N LEU A 108 17.56 -9.57 -1.74
CA LEU A 108 16.56 -9.29 -2.78
C LEU A 108 17.08 -8.25 -3.78
N VAL A 109 17.70 -7.17 -3.30
CA VAL A 109 18.34 -6.15 -4.16
C VAL A 109 19.43 -6.76 -5.02
N ALA A 110 20.31 -7.59 -4.44
CA ALA A 110 21.34 -8.31 -5.19
C ALA A 110 20.76 -9.28 -6.25
N ALA A 111 19.51 -9.75 -6.04
CA ALA A 111 18.79 -10.57 -7.01
C ALA A 111 18.01 -9.74 -8.07
N GLY A 112 18.18 -8.41 -8.11
CA GLY A 112 17.51 -7.51 -9.04
C GLY A 112 16.05 -7.22 -8.72
N VAL A 113 15.58 -7.54 -7.51
CA VAL A 113 14.21 -7.25 -7.05
C VAL A 113 14.14 -5.81 -6.56
N LEU A 114 13.14 -5.06 -7.03
CA LEU A 114 12.84 -3.73 -6.49
C LEU A 114 12.15 -3.88 -5.13
N VAL A 115 12.79 -3.38 -4.08
CA VAL A 115 12.36 -3.58 -2.69
C VAL A 115 11.73 -2.31 -2.12
N SER A 116 10.56 -2.48 -1.50
CA SER A 116 9.90 -1.56 -0.56
C SER A 116 10.13 -2.04 0.86
N VAL A 117 10.20 -1.11 1.80
CA VAL A 117 10.23 -1.42 3.24
C VAL A 117 9.10 -0.70 3.95
N GLU A 118 8.35 -1.45 4.76
CA GLU A 118 7.26 -0.92 5.59
C GLU A 118 7.82 -0.57 6.97
N THR A 119 7.86 0.72 7.28
CA THR A 119 8.27 1.23 8.60
C THR A 119 7.90 2.71 8.74
N TYR A 120 7.81 3.18 9.99
CA TYR A 120 7.70 4.60 10.36
C TYR A 120 8.91 5.06 11.21
N GLN A 121 9.97 4.24 11.31
CA GLN A 121 11.16 4.54 12.11
C GLN A 121 12.28 5.11 11.22
N PRO A 122 12.79 6.33 11.48
CA PRO A 122 13.84 6.93 10.66
C PRO A 122 15.13 6.15 10.59
N ALA A 123 15.56 5.54 11.72
CA ALA A 123 16.78 4.74 11.75
C ALA A 123 16.68 3.47 10.88
N VAL A 124 15.51 2.82 10.89
CA VAL A 124 15.22 1.65 10.06
C VAL A 124 15.12 2.05 8.58
N THR A 125 14.41 3.16 8.29
CA THR A 125 14.30 3.71 6.94
C THR A 125 15.68 3.98 6.34
N ARG A 126 16.55 4.71 7.07
CA ARG A 126 17.91 5.01 6.62
C ARG A 126 18.68 3.74 6.28
N ALA A 127 18.73 2.80 7.22
CA ALA A 127 19.51 1.56 7.07
C ALA A 127 19.01 0.72 5.86
N CYS A 128 17.70 0.67 5.62
CA CYS A 128 17.13 -0.08 4.50
C CYS A 128 17.35 0.63 3.15
N LEU A 129 17.26 1.96 3.09
CA LEU A 129 17.59 2.73 1.88
C LEU A 129 19.07 2.61 1.52
N GLU A 130 19.98 2.68 2.50
CA GLU A 130 21.41 2.42 2.33
C GLU A 130 21.68 0.98 1.87
N ALA A 131 20.87 0.01 2.29
CA ALA A 131 20.94 -1.38 1.82
C ALA A 131 20.39 -1.60 0.39
N GLY A 132 19.83 -0.56 -0.23
CA GLY A 132 19.38 -0.56 -1.63
C GLY A 132 17.87 -0.63 -1.83
N ALA A 133 17.05 -0.57 -0.77
CA ALA A 133 15.61 -0.37 -0.93
C ALA A 133 15.34 0.96 -1.66
N LYS A 134 14.29 1.00 -2.48
CA LYS A 134 13.96 2.18 -3.30
C LYS A 134 12.53 2.68 -3.09
N VAL A 135 11.78 2.07 -2.17
CA VAL A 135 10.45 2.53 -1.76
C VAL A 135 10.37 2.48 -0.24
N LEU A 136 9.87 3.55 0.37
CA LEU A 136 9.41 3.58 1.76
C LEU A 136 7.89 3.45 1.78
N ASN A 137 7.35 2.39 2.35
CA ASN A 137 5.95 2.27 2.69
C ASN A 137 5.76 2.87 4.11
N LEU A 138 5.35 4.15 4.14
CA LEU A 138 5.34 4.96 5.36
C LEU A 138 4.02 4.79 6.11
N THR A 139 4.06 4.05 7.21
CA THR A 139 2.90 3.72 8.05
C THR A 139 2.81 4.58 9.33
N GLY A 140 3.26 5.82 9.27
CA GLY A 140 3.17 6.81 10.35
C GLY A 140 3.19 8.24 9.83
N THR A 141 2.75 9.18 10.66
CA THR A 141 2.72 10.61 10.34
C THR A 141 3.73 11.41 11.16
N ASP A 142 4.14 10.89 12.31
CA ASP A 142 5.20 11.48 13.13
C ASP A 142 6.52 11.46 12.34
N ARG A 143 7.28 12.55 12.43
CA ARG A 143 8.58 12.70 11.78
C ARG A 143 8.55 12.68 10.24
N SER A 144 7.42 13.03 9.61
CA SER A 144 7.30 13.06 8.14
C SER A 144 8.42 13.86 7.46
N ASP A 145 8.79 15.04 7.99
CA ASP A 145 9.90 15.85 7.45
C ASP A 145 11.24 15.12 7.42
N GLU A 146 11.58 14.38 8.47
CA GLU A 146 12.83 13.61 8.55
C GLU A 146 12.82 12.45 7.56
N LEU A 147 11.70 11.71 7.49
CA LEU A 147 11.53 10.57 6.60
C LEU A 147 11.53 10.99 5.14
N PHE A 148 10.85 12.09 4.80
CA PHE A 148 10.86 12.62 3.43
C PHE A 148 12.25 13.08 2.99
N ARG A 149 13.05 13.71 3.86
CA ARG A 149 14.44 14.03 3.54
C ARG A 149 15.29 12.79 3.29
N LEU A 150 15.09 11.71 4.06
CA LEU A 150 15.76 10.43 3.81
C LEU A 150 15.38 9.85 2.45
N VAL A 151 14.08 9.81 2.13
CA VAL A 151 13.57 9.33 0.85
C VAL A 151 14.17 10.13 -0.31
N ALA A 152 14.17 11.46 -0.22
CA ALA A 152 14.72 12.34 -1.25
C ALA A 152 16.23 12.13 -1.44
N ALA A 153 17.00 12.05 -0.35
CA ALA A 153 18.46 11.86 -0.38
C ALA A 153 18.89 10.54 -1.05
N HIS A 154 18.01 9.52 -1.05
CA HIS A 154 18.25 8.21 -1.69
C HIS A 154 17.55 8.05 -3.04
N GLU A 155 16.95 9.12 -3.58
CA GLU A 155 16.16 9.09 -4.83
C GLU A 155 15.11 7.96 -4.81
N ALA A 156 14.53 7.69 -3.63
CA ALA A 156 13.52 6.66 -3.42
C ALA A 156 12.11 7.20 -3.68
N ALA A 157 11.14 6.30 -3.74
CA ALA A 157 9.72 6.64 -3.69
C ALA A 157 9.18 6.50 -2.27
N VAL A 158 8.08 7.20 -1.97
CA VAL A 158 7.33 7.03 -0.72
C VAL A 158 5.88 6.68 -1.02
N ILE A 159 5.32 5.76 -0.23
CA ILE A 159 3.88 5.52 -0.14
C ILE A 159 3.42 6.23 1.13
N ILE A 160 2.61 7.27 0.98
CA ILE A 160 2.04 8.04 2.07
C ILE A 160 0.69 7.42 2.42
N CYS A 161 0.58 6.82 3.62
CA CYS A 161 -0.66 6.23 4.08
C CYS A 161 -1.57 7.27 4.76
N TYR A 162 -2.87 7.21 4.48
CA TYR A 162 -3.86 7.95 5.24
C TYR A 162 -4.07 7.28 6.60
N ILE A 163 -3.75 8.01 7.67
CA ILE A 163 -3.82 7.51 9.05
C ILE A 163 -4.45 8.60 9.92
N GLN A 164 -5.53 8.25 10.63
CA GLN A 164 -6.13 9.12 11.66
C GLN A 164 -5.48 8.81 13.02
N GLY A 165 -4.19 9.14 13.16
CA GLY A 165 -3.36 8.90 14.33
C GLY A 165 -1.89 9.13 14.03
N PRO A 166 -1.00 9.03 15.03
CA PRO A 166 0.44 9.23 14.84
C PRO A 166 1.10 8.13 14.01
N ASN A 167 0.60 6.91 14.11
CA ASN A 167 1.03 5.75 13.30
C ASN A 167 -0.08 4.69 13.26
N VAL A 168 0.10 3.66 12.43
CA VAL A 168 -0.91 2.59 12.20
C VAL A 168 -1.29 1.79 13.44
N ARG A 169 -0.48 1.82 14.48
CA ARG A 169 -0.74 1.10 15.75
C ARG A 169 -1.43 1.96 16.81
N GLU A 170 -1.49 3.27 16.59
CA GLU A 170 -2.05 4.25 17.51
C GLU A 170 -3.20 5.02 16.83
N VAL A 171 -4.10 4.28 16.16
CA VAL A 171 -5.31 4.81 15.55
C VAL A 171 -6.46 4.82 16.54
N GLY A 172 -7.30 5.86 16.45
CA GLY A 172 -8.52 6.01 17.24
C GLY A 172 -9.75 5.42 16.57
N ASP A 173 -10.85 6.16 16.65
CA ASP A 173 -12.06 5.91 15.90
C ASP A 173 -11.97 6.59 14.54
N PHE A 174 -12.50 5.93 13.49
CA PHE A 174 -12.58 6.52 12.17
C PHE A 174 -13.73 7.53 12.14
N ASP A 175 -13.48 8.72 11.60
CA ASP A 175 -14.52 9.73 11.40
C ASP A 175 -15.30 9.46 10.11
N PHE A 176 -16.62 9.16 10.26
CA PHE A 176 -17.55 8.96 9.17
C PHE A 176 -18.45 10.17 8.89
N ALA A 177 -18.31 11.26 9.64
CA ALA A 177 -19.21 12.42 9.58
C ALA A 177 -19.16 13.15 8.23
N THR A 178 -18.10 12.97 7.47
CA THR A 178 -17.84 13.61 6.18
C THR A 178 -17.59 12.56 5.10
N ASP A 179 -17.61 12.94 3.83
CA ASP A 179 -17.16 12.10 2.72
C ASP A 179 -15.70 11.66 2.96
N PRO A 180 -15.42 10.36 3.17
CA PRO A 180 -14.07 9.89 3.47
C PRO A 180 -13.04 10.27 2.41
N ILE A 181 -13.45 10.34 1.15
CA ILE A 181 -12.55 10.72 0.04
C ILE A 181 -12.18 12.19 0.10
N ALA A 182 -13.11 13.07 0.46
CA ALA A 182 -12.81 14.49 0.64
C ALA A 182 -11.80 14.70 1.78
N MET A 183 -11.99 14.02 2.92
CA MET A 183 -11.04 14.06 4.03
C MET A 183 -9.65 13.55 3.63
N MET A 184 -9.60 12.43 2.89
CA MET A 184 -8.34 11.88 2.37
C MET A 184 -7.68 12.85 1.39
N TYR A 185 -8.47 13.51 0.53
CA TYR A 185 -7.96 14.50 -0.42
C TYR A 185 -7.25 15.64 0.29
N ASP A 186 -7.88 16.25 1.30
CA ASP A 186 -7.29 17.35 2.06
C ASP A 186 -6.04 16.93 2.82
N TYR A 187 -6.08 15.74 3.44
CA TYR A 187 -4.91 15.16 4.12
C TYR A 187 -3.73 14.96 3.14
N PHE A 188 -3.98 14.31 2.00
CA PHE A 188 -2.93 14.05 1.03
C PHE A 188 -2.40 15.35 0.41
N ALA A 189 -3.23 16.35 0.15
CA ALA A 189 -2.78 17.63 -0.35
C ALA A 189 -1.73 18.26 0.59
N GLY A 190 -1.99 18.25 1.89
CA GLY A 190 -1.03 18.72 2.89
C GLY A 190 0.25 17.88 2.98
N GLN A 191 0.12 16.55 2.92
CA GLN A 191 1.29 15.66 2.98
C GLN A 191 2.15 15.76 1.71
N ILE A 192 1.55 15.92 0.54
CA ILE A 192 2.25 16.14 -0.74
C ILE A 192 3.08 17.44 -0.66
N GLU A 193 2.50 18.53 -0.15
CA GLU A 193 3.21 19.80 0.01
C GLU A 193 4.45 19.64 0.90
N ILE A 194 4.32 18.95 2.04
CA ILE A 194 5.44 18.66 2.94
C ILE A 194 6.49 17.79 2.23
N ALA A 195 6.08 16.75 1.53
CA ALA A 195 6.98 15.85 0.82
C ALA A 195 7.77 16.58 -0.28
N GLN A 196 7.07 17.39 -1.11
CA GLN A 196 7.70 18.20 -2.16
C GLN A 196 8.69 19.21 -1.59
N LYS A 197 8.35 19.90 -0.49
CA LYS A 197 9.23 20.83 0.21
C LYS A 197 10.52 20.16 0.69
N ASN A 198 10.46 18.87 1.02
CA ASN A 198 11.61 18.05 1.41
C ASN A 198 12.30 17.35 0.23
N GLY A 199 11.94 17.67 -1.03
CA GLY A 199 12.60 17.18 -2.24
C GLY A 199 12.11 15.79 -2.72
N VAL A 200 10.98 15.29 -2.23
CA VAL A 200 10.42 14.02 -2.69
C VAL A 200 9.67 14.22 -4.00
N GLU A 201 10.06 13.47 -5.04
CA GLU A 201 9.45 13.54 -6.37
C GLU A 201 8.52 12.36 -6.66
N ARG A 202 8.76 11.20 -6.04
CA ARG A 202 8.10 9.93 -6.33
C ARG A 202 7.18 9.56 -5.17
N ILE A 203 5.90 9.90 -5.31
CA ILE A 203 4.90 9.76 -4.24
C ILE A 203 3.79 8.82 -4.72
N PHE A 204 3.37 7.91 -3.85
CA PHE A 204 2.11 7.18 -3.93
C PHE A 204 1.22 7.59 -2.77
N LEU A 205 -0.09 7.54 -2.96
CA LEU A 205 -1.11 7.84 -1.95
C LEU A 205 -1.84 6.55 -1.59
N ASP A 206 -1.85 6.15 -0.32
CA ASP A 206 -2.54 4.96 0.14
C ASP A 206 -3.68 5.34 1.10
N PRO A 207 -4.95 5.12 0.74
CA PRO A 207 -6.12 5.38 1.60
C PRO A 207 -6.17 4.61 2.93
N GLY A 208 -5.22 3.74 3.22
CA GLY A 208 -5.09 3.12 4.53
C GLY A 208 -6.13 2.04 4.86
N LEU A 209 -6.66 1.35 3.86
CA LEU A 209 -7.73 0.36 4.04
C LEU A 209 -7.31 -0.92 4.77
N GLY A 210 -6.01 -1.12 4.99
CA GLY A 210 -5.47 -2.23 5.77
C GLY A 210 -5.40 -2.00 7.28
N PHE A 211 -5.80 -0.81 7.78
CA PHE A 211 -5.67 -0.46 9.19
C PHE A 211 -6.95 -0.70 9.99
N TYR A 212 -6.80 -0.99 11.28
CA TYR A 212 -7.89 -1.39 12.16
C TYR A 212 -8.26 -0.26 13.13
N TYR A 213 -9.22 0.56 12.73
CA TYR A 213 -9.85 1.54 13.60
C TYR A 213 -10.81 0.87 14.60
N ARG A 214 -10.95 1.43 15.80
CA ARG A 214 -11.75 0.84 16.89
C ARG A 214 -13.22 0.69 16.53
N ASN A 215 -13.80 1.66 15.85
CA ASN A 215 -15.20 1.66 15.40
C ASN A 215 -15.43 0.95 14.05
N LEU A 216 -14.40 0.38 13.43
CA LEU A 216 -14.47 -0.47 12.24
C LEU A 216 -14.34 -1.97 12.57
N GLN A 217 -14.68 -2.38 13.78
CA GLN A 217 -14.67 -3.79 14.19
C GLN A 217 -15.83 -4.58 13.58
N ASP A 218 -16.98 -3.95 13.34
CA ASP A 218 -18.07 -4.60 12.60
C ASP A 218 -17.64 -4.87 11.16
N SER A 219 -17.69 -6.13 10.76
CA SER A 219 -17.19 -6.60 9.46
C SER A 219 -17.99 -6.03 8.29
N ALA A 220 -19.31 -5.91 8.43
CA ALA A 220 -20.16 -5.40 7.37
C ALA A 220 -19.91 -3.90 7.15
N LEU A 221 -19.77 -3.14 8.25
CA LEU A 221 -19.42 -1.72 8.18
C LEU A 221 -18.05 -1.51 7.55
N ARG A 222 -17.04 -2.27 8.00
CA ARG A 222 -15.67 -2.22 7.48
C ARG A 222 -15.61 -2.54 5.99
N VAL A 223 -16.20 -3.65 5.56
CA VAL A 223 -16.21 -4.06 4.15
C VAL A 223 -16.97 -3.05 3.29
N ARG A 224 -18.11 -2.52 3.77
CA ARG A 224 -18.84 -1.45 3.06
C ARG A 224 -17.97 -0.21 2.87
N HIS A 225 -17.27 0.23 3.92
CA HIS A 225 -16.33 1.34 3.85
C HIS A 225 -15.22 1.07 2.82
N GLN A 226 -14.57 -0.09 2.89
CA GLN A 226 -13.51 -0.49 1.96
C GLN A 226 -14.01 -0.49 0.50
N MET A 227 -15.16 -1.11 0.21
CA MET A 227 -15.75 -1.11 -1.12
C MET A 227 -16.06 0.31 -1.62
N SER A 228 -16.61 1.16 -0.74
CA SER A 228 -16.89 2.55 -1.07
C SER A 228 -15.63 3.32 -1.44
N VAL A 229 -14.56 3.18 -0.64
CA VAL A 229 -13.27 3.85 -0.92
C VAL A 229 -12.66 3.32 -2.23
N PHE A 230 -12.63 2.00 -2.46
CA PHE A 230 -12.13 1.45 -3.72
C PHE A 230 -12.83 2.05 -4.94
N LEU A 231 -14.14 2.09 -4.95
CA LEU A 231 -14.91 2.61 -6.09
C LEU A 231 -14.76 4.13 -6.27
N ASN A 232 -14.45 4.86 -5.22
CA ASN A 232 -14.25 6.31 -5.23
C ASN A 232 -12.78 6.75 -5.34
N THR A 233 -11.83 5.82 -5.40
CA THR A 233 -10.38 6.08 -5.41
C THR A 233 -9.98 7.09 -6.49
N PHE A 234 -10.56 7.02 -7.68
CA PHE A 234 -10.26 7.93 -8.79
C PHE A 234 -10.49 9.41 -8.46
N ARG A 235 -11.29 9.72 -7.43
CA ARG A 235 -11.52 11.10 -6.95
C ARG A 235 -10.27 11.71 -6.28
N LEU A 236 -9.28 10.90 -5.93
CA LEU A 236 -7.96 11.35 -5.44
C LEU A 236 -6.98 11.68 -6.58
N ARG A 237 -7.22 11.19 -7.81
CA ARG A 237 -6.28 11.37 -8.94
C ARG A 237 -6.02 12.84 -9.34
N PRO A 238 -6.95 13.81 -9.15
CA PRO A 238 -6.64 15.23 -9.37
C PRO A 238 -5.47 15.77 -8.54
N LEU A 239 -5.05 15.09 -7.45
CA LEU A 239 -3.81 15.40 -6.71
C LEU A 239 -2.55 15.15 -7.56
N GLY A 240 -2.66 14.41 -8.69
CA GLY A 240 -1.57 14.20 -9.64
C GLY A 240 -0.64 13.04 -9.33
N TYR A 241 -0.91 12.24 -8.29
CA TYR A 241 -0.06 11.13 -7.86
C TYR A 241 -0.76 9.78 -7.94
N PRO A 242 -0.01 8.67 -8.24
CA PRO A 242 -0.57 7.34 -8.32
C PRO A 242 -1.09 6.84 -6.96
N ILE A 243 -2.18 6.07 -7.01
CA ILE A 243 -2.85 5.55 -5.83
C ILE A 243 -2.42 4.11 -5.58
N CYS A 244 -1.94 3.84 -4.36
CA CYS A 244 -1.66 2.50 -3.85
C CYS A 244 -2.83 2.02 -3.00
N HIS A 245 -3.17 0.74 -3.08
CA HIS A 245 -4.11 0.11 -2.16
C HIS A 245 -3.59 -1.22 -1.64
N ALA A 246 -3.60 -1.37 -0.32
CA ALA A 246 -3.55 -2.67 0.32
C ALA A 246 -4.90 -3.38 0.14
N LEU A 247 -4.88 -4.59 -0.43
CA LEU A 247 -6.10 -5.37 -0.64
C LEU A 247 -6.50 -6.10 0.65
N PRO A 248 -7.76 -5.97 1.11
CA PRO A 248 -8.24 -6.56 2.35
C PRO A 248 -8.63 -8.03 2.19
N HIS A 249 -8.75 -8.72 3.32
CA HIS A 249 -9.03 -10.16 3.38
C HIS A 249 -10.50 -10.51 3.64
N ALA A 250 -11.25 -9.66 4.34
CA ALA A 250 -12.66 -9.88 4.70
C ALA A 250 -12.94 -11.32 5.21
N PHE A 251 -12.14 -11.79 6.18
CA PHE A 251 -12.17 -13.15 6.73
C PHE A 251 -13.59 -13.62 7.11
N GLU A 252 -14.41 -12.71 7.65
CA GLU A 252 -15.75 -13.02 8.14
C GLU A 252 -16.74 -13.36 7.01
N PHE A 253 -16.45 -12.94 5.78
CA PHE A 253 -17.27 -13.22 4.60
C PHE A 253 -16.72 -14.35 3.75
N PHE A 254 -15.39 -14.50 3.69
CA PHE A 254 -14.74 -15.49 2.84
C PHE A 254 -14.35 -16.77 3.58
N GLY A 255 -14.29 -16.74 4.94
CA GLY A 255 -13.97 -17.92 5.75
C GLY A 255 -12.69 -18.64 5.27
N ASP A 256 -12.81 -19.93 5.00
CA ASP A 256 -11.70 -20.75 4.52
C ASP A 256 -11.20 -20.35 3.11
N GLU A 257 -12.05 -19.64 2.35
CA GLU A 257 -11.72 -19.11 1.00
C GLU A 257 -11.12 -17.70 1.05
N VAL A 258 -10.51 -17.30 2.16
CA VAL A 258 -9.93 -15.97 2.38
C VAL A 258 -9.00 -15.50 1.25
N ARG A 259 -8.32 -16.43 0.56
CA ARG A 259 -7.47 -16.14 -0.59
C ARG A 259 -8.22 -15.62 -1.82
N CYS A 260 -9.56 -15.71 -1.83
CA CYS A 260 -10.43 -15.15 -2.86
C CYS A 260 -10.86 -13.70 -2.57
N ALA A 261 -10.63 -13.21 -1.35
CA ALA A 261 -11.01 -11.85 -0.96
C ALA A 261 -10.22 -10.79 -1.73
N GLU A 262 -8.89 -10.88 -1.76
CA GLU A 262 -8.06 -9.91 -2.48
C GLU A 262 -8.41 -9.84 -4.00
N PRO A 263 -8.62 -10.97 -4.73
CA PRO A 263 -9.15 -10.95 -6.10
C PRO A 263 -10.46 -10.19 -6.27
N PHE A 264 -11.41 -10.36 -5.35
CA PHE A 264 -12.68 -9.63 -5.39
C PHE A 264 -12.45 -8.12 -5.23
N PHE A 265 -11.68 -7.70 -4.23
CA PHE A 265 -11.37 -6.29 -4.00
C PHE A 265 -10.52 -5.69 -5.11
N ALA A 266 -9.67 -6.48 -5.76
CA ALA A 266 -8.88 -6.03 -6.90
C ALA A 266 -9.74 -5.57 -8.08
N VAL A 267 -10.88 -6.22 -8.33
CA VAL A 267 -11.84 -5.77 -9.37
C VAL A 267 -12.38 -4.40 -9.02
N LEU A 268 -12.82 -4.17 -7.77
CA LEU A 268 -13.35 -2.87 -7.32
C LEU A 268 -12.26 -1.79 -7.37
N ALA A 269 -11.05 -2.11 -6.92
CA ALA A 269 -9.90 -1.21 -6.95
C ALA A 269 -9.51 -0.82 -8.39
N ALA A 270 -9.57 -1.77 -9.33
CA ALA A 270 -9.30 -1.51 -10.75
C ALA A 270 -10.37 -0.59 -11.37
N LEU A 271 -11.65 -0.83 -11.05
CA LEU A 271 -12.76 0.06 -11.47
C LEU A 271 -12.55 1.48 -10.91
N GLY A 272 -12.08 1.61 -9.68
CA GLY A 272 -11.74 2.90 -9.06
C GLY A 272 -10.38 3.48 -9.46
N LYS A 273 -9.70 2.90 -10.47
CA LYS A 273 -8.41 3.38 -11.02
C LYS A 273 -7.25 3.37 -10.02
N THR A 274 -7.12 2.29 -9.25
CA THR A 274 -5.91 2.01 -8.46
C THR A 274 -4.71 1.79 -9.38
N ASP A 275 -3.57 2.39 -9.04
CA ASP A 275 -2.34 2.36 -9.84
C ASP A 275 -1.31 1.34 -9.32
N LEU A 276 -1.29 1.06 -8.00
CA LEU A 276 -0.42 0.08 -7.36
C LEU A 276 -1.23 -0.81 -6.41
N PHE A 277 -1.25 -2.12 -6.70
CA PHE A 277 -1.98 -3.12 -5.94
C PHE A 277 -1.05 -3.82 -4.95
N ARG A 278 -1.17 -3.53 -3.65
CA ARG A 278 -0.42 -4.20 -2.59
C ARG A 278 -1.17 -5.45 -2.16
N THR A 279 -0.55 -6.63 -2.33
CA THR A 279 -1.22 -7.93 -2.22
C THR A 279 -0.32 -9.04 -1.69
N HIS A 280 -0.90 -10.01 -1.00
CA HIS A 280 -0.25 -11.28 -0.63
C HIS A 280 -0.37 -12.34 -1.74
N GLU A 281 -1.32 -12.15 -2.68
CA GLU A 281 -1.72 -13.11 -3.72
C GLU A 281 -1.35 -12.62 -5.14
N VAL A 282 -0.06 -12.30 -5.36
CA VAL A 282 0.45 -11.68 -6.60
C VAL A 282 -0.04 -12.37 -7.86
N ALA A 283 0.07 -13.72 -7.94
CA ALA A 283 -0.34 -14.45 -9.13
C ALA A 283 -1.85 -14.34 -9.42
N ARG A 284 -2.68 -14.31 -8.37
CA ARG A 284 -4.14 -14.15 -8.49
C ARG A 284 -4.51 -12.75 -8.93
N ILE A 285 -3.88 -11.72 -8.34
CA ILE A 285 -4.13 -10.34 -8.73
C ILE A 285 -3.68 -10.06 -10.15
N LYS A 286 -2.50 -10.60 -10.54
CA LYS A 286 -2.06 -10.53 -11.93
C LYS A 286 -3.08 -11.14 -12.89
N ALA A 287 -3.62 -12.32 -12.57
CA ALA A 287 -4.64 -12.98 -13.40
C ALA A 287 -5.92 -12.12 -13.50
N VAL A 288 -6.39 -11.51 -12.40
CA VAL A 288 -7.54 -10.59 -12.42
C VAL A 288 -7.27 -9.41 -13.35
N LEU A 289 -6.14 -8.72 -13.16
CA LEU A 289 -5.82 -7.53 -13.95
C LEU A 289 -5.60 -7.85 -15.43
N ASP A 290 -4.98 -8.99 -15.74
CA ASP A 290 -4.79 -9.41 -17.13
C ASP A 290 -6.12 -9.81 -17.77
N THR A 291 -7.04 -10.44 -17.04
CA THR A 291 -8.38 -10.76 -17.53
C THR A 291 -9.20 -9.49 -17.81
N MET A 292 -9.14 -8.49 -16.92
CA MET A 292 -9.85 -7.22 -17.12
C MET A 292 -9.37 -6.43 -18.35
N LYS A 293 -8.12 -6.64 -18.80
CA LYS A 293 -7.58 -5.99 -20.01
C LYS A 293 -8.13 -6.56 -21.32
N VAL A 294 -8.76 -7.73 -21.29
CA VAL A 294 -9.32 -8.36 -22.50
C VAL A 294 -10.58 -7.63 -22.96
N PHE A 295 -11.27 -6.95 -22.05
CA PHE A 295 -12.43 -6.13 -22.34
C PHE A 295 -12.00 -4.74 -22.83
#